data_f57d893d365afa89e7d5db63cd2f695a
#
_entry.id   f57d893d365afa89e7d5db63cd2f695a
#
_cell.length_a   1.000
_cell.length_b   1.000
_cell.length_c   1.000
_cell.angle_alpha   90.00
_cell.angle_beta   90.00
_cell.angle_gamma   90.00
#
_symmetry.space_group_name_H-M   'P 1'
#
loop_
_entity.id
_entity.type
_entity.pdbx_description
1 polymer ?
#
loop_
_entity_poly.entity_id
_entity_poly.type
_entity_poly.pdbx_seq_one_letter_code
_entity_poly.pdbx_strand_id
1 'polypeptide(L)'
;MSVNLGFAQASNDFLIAALLIYSLAVIAFAGDYAFGRPRRAAAVKAAAPATAELATVGAVTTGGGPVSDTPKPAPPAVPRPPAPRPGLFAAIREAGPWIRAAVAFSAVGAVAHLVAVVTRGIAVDRAPWGNMYEFITALTCVAAIFFGYIVVRYRAWALGVFVMGAVVLALGLAETLIYTPAGPLVPALQSYWLSIHVTAMTLATGIFFVAAVLGLLYLVAERYRKRVADGKAEPGNGLIARIPSAAQLDKLTYRTAIFGFPVWTFGVIAGAIWADQAWGRYWGWDPVETWAFITWVIYAAYLHARATAGWRGARAHYIQLLGFASLVTNMLVVQVFITGMHSYAGVN
;
A
#
# COMPACT_ATOMS: atom_id res chain seq x y z
N MET A 1 27.19 -4.01 -25.28
CA MET A 1 27.23 -2.69 -24.63
C MET A 1 28.00 -2.84 -23.34
N SER A 2 28.92 -1.92 -23.01
CA SER A 2 29.68 -1.93 -21.76
C SER A 2 28.82 -1.31 -20.66
N VAL A 3 28.79 -1.96 -19.48
CA VAL A 3 28.11 -1.38 -18.30
C VAL A 3 28.84 -0.13 -17.84
N ASN A 4 28.10 0.97 -17.61
CA ASN A 4 28.67 2.17 -17.02
C ASN A 4 28.82 1.97 -15.49
N LEU A 5 30.05 1.67 -15.04
CA LEU A 5 30.33 1.36 -13.65
C LEU A 5 30.04 2.51 -12.69
N GLY A 6 30.19 3.78 -13.13
CA GLY A 6 29.87 4.94 -12.30
C GLY A 6 28.39 5.04 -11.97
N PHE A 7 27.52 4.85 -12.95
CA PHE A 7 26.07 4.82 -12.71
C PHE A 7 25.62 3.55 -11.96
N ALA A 8 26.29 2.40 -12.18
CA ALA A 8 26.01 1.19 -11.42
C ALA A 8 26.32 1.37 -9.93
N GLN A 9 27.47 1.98 -9.62
CA GLN A 9 27.86 2.31 -8.24
C GLN A 9 26.86 3.30 -7.63
N ALA A 10 26.54 4.39 -8.33
CA ALA A 10 25.57 5.37 -7.86
C ALA A 10 24.20 4.73 -7.56
N SER A 11 23.74 3.79 -8.42
CA SER A 11 22.49 3.05 -8.17
C SER A 11 22.53 2.31 -6.82
N ASN A 12 23.60 1.58 -6.55
CA ASN A 12 23.75 0.84 -5.30
C ASN A 12 23.80 1.79 -4.09
N ASP A 13 24.57 2.88 -4.18
CA ASP A 13 24.71 3.85 -3.10
C ASP A 13 23.37 4.52 -2.77
N PHE A 14 22.60 4.93 -3.80
CA PHE A 14 21.27 5.50 -3.63
C PHE A 14 20.26 4.49 -3.10
N LEU A 15 20.38 3.20 -3.45
CA LEU A 15 19.49 2.16 -2.94
C LEU A 15 19.71 1.89 -1.45
N ILE A 16 20.99 1.80 -1.05
CA ILE A 16 21.36 1.66 0.37
C ILE A 16 20.88 2.89 1.15
N ALA A 17 21.11 4.09 0.61
CA ALA A 17 20.60 5.32 1.22
C ALA A 17 19.08 5.30 1.36
N ALA A 18 18.35 4.87 0.34
CA ALA A 18 16.89 4.74 0.38
C ALA A 18 16.44 3.76 1.47
N LEU A 19 17.09 2.59 1.58
CA LEU A 19 16.80 1.58 2.59
C LEU A 19 16.99 2.13 4.02
N LEU A 20 18.09 2.85 4.27
CA LEU A 20 18.35 3.49 5.55
C LEU A 20 17.33 4.58 5.87
N ILE A 21 17.00 5.43 4.90
CA ILE A 21 16.02 6.52 5.07
C ILE A 21 14.62 5.95 5.29
N TYR A 22 14.21 4.90 4.58
CA TYR A 22 12.94 4.22 4.83
C TYR A 22 12.89 3.56 6.22
N SER A 23 14.02 3.01 6.69
CA SER A 23 14.12 2.48 8.06
C SER A 23 13.87 3.59 9.10
N LEU A 24 14.42 4.78 8.88
CA LEU A 24 14.13 5.95 9.71
C LEU A 24 12.65 6.38 9.62
N ALA A 25 12.03 6.28 8.44
CA ALA A 25 10.60 6.53 8.28
C ALA A 25 9.76 5.53 9.09
N VAL A 26 10.10 4.24 9.06
CA VAL A 26 9.44 3.20 9.87
C VAL A 26 9.58 3.49 11.36
N ILE A 27 10.79 3.86 11.83
CA ILE A 27 11.03 4.25 13.22
C ILE A 27 10.19 5.47 13.60
N ALA A 28 10.10 6.47 12.73
CA ALA A 28 9.30 7.66 12.98
C ALA A 28 7.79 7.34 13.01
N PHE A 29 7.27 6.49 12.12
CA PHE A 29 5.89 6.00 12.20
C PHE A 29 5.64 5.21 13.49
N ALA A 30 6.57 4.34 13.90
CA ALA A 30 6.51 3.62 15.17
C ALA A 30 6.56 4.57 16.37
N GLY A 31 7.36 5.63 16.31
CA GLY A 31 7.42 6.70 17.31
C GLY A 31 6.06 7.40 17.48
N ASP A 32 5.30 7.66 16.41
CA ASP A 32 3.93 8.18 16.54
C ASP A 32 3.01 7.19 17.28
N TYR A 33 3.20 5.89 17.06
CA TYR A 33 2.47 4.89 17.85
C TYR A 33 2.88 4.88 19.33
N ALA A 34 4.14 5.06 19.65
CA ALA A 34 4.61 5.06 21.04
C ALA A 34 4.26 6.35 21.78
N PHE A 35 4.50 7.50 21.16
CA PHE A 35 4.53 8.83 21.83
C PHE A 35 3.47 9.83 21.32
N GLY A 36 2.78 9.57 20.21
CA GLY A 36 1.80 10.47 19.58
C GLY A 36 0.43 10.54 20.29
N ARG A 37 0.13 9.63 21.19
CA ARG A 37 -1.19 9.47 21.86
C ARG A 37 -1.66 10.62 22.74
N PRO A 38 -0.86 11.15 23.68
CA PRO A 38 -1.36 12.12 24.64
C PRO A 38 -1.90 13.39 23.99
N ARG A 39 -1.26 13.81 22.89
CA ARG A 39 -1.60 15.05 22.18
C ARG A 39 -2.91 14.93 21.38
N ARG A 40 -3.18 13.79 20.76
CA ARG A 40 -4.45 13.57 20.00
C ARG A 40 -5.65 13.47 20.94
N ALA A 41 -5.50 12.76 22.07
CA ALA A 41 -6.55 12.66 23.09
C ALA A 41 -6.84 14.01 23.75
N ALA A 42 -5.81 14.80 24.05
CA ALA A 42 -5.94 16.15 24.59
C ALA A 42 -6.60 17.10 23.58
N ALA A 43 -6.24 17.04 22.28
CA ALA A 43 -6.85 17.86 21.24
C ALA A 43 -8.33 17.51 21.01
N VAL A 44 -8.70 16.22 21.05
CA VAL A 44 -10.09 15.78 20.96
C VAL A 44 -10.89 16.22 22.19
N LYS A 45 -10.30 16.15 23.38
CA LYS A 45 -10.93 16.62 24.63
C LYS A 45 -11.09 18.15 24.67
N ALA A 46 -10.12 18.88 24.09
CA ALA A 46 -10.21 20.35 23.99
C ALA A 46 -11.18 20.82 22.88
N ALA A 47 -11.44 19.97 21.87
CA ALA A 47 -12.39 20.26 20.80
C ALA A 47 -13.82 19.76 21.09
N ALA A 48 -14.05 19.06 22.20
CA ALA A 48 -15.39 18.68 22.64
C ALA A 48 -16.13 19.97 23.07
N PRO A 49 -17.30 20.26 22.47
CA PRO A 49 -18.01 21.50 22.83
C PRO A 49 -18.43 21.48 24.29
N ALA A 50 -18.25 22.62 24.99
CA ALA A 50 -18.62 22.86 26.38
C ALA A 50 -20.14 22.81 26.65
N THR A 51 -20.90 22.18 25.77
CA THR A 51 -22.36 22.09 25.83
C THR A 51 -22.90 20.95 26.71
N ALA A 52 -22.03 20.18 27.36
CA ALA A 52 -22.48 19.15 28.30
C ALA A 52 -22.68 19.65 29.76
N GLU A 53 -22.24 20.84 30.07
CA GLU A 53 -22.29 21.36 31.46
C GLU A 53 -23.53 22.25 31.78
N LEU A 54 -24.33 22.58 30.76
CA LEU A 54 -25.54 23.41 30.97
C LEU A 54 -26.84 22.59 31.13
N ALA A 55 -26.78 21.29 31.15
CA ALA A 55 -27.99 20.42 31.27
C ALA A 55 -28.27 19.98 32.73
N THR A 56 -27.44 20.32 33.72
CA THR A 56 -27.59 19.86 35.11
C THR A 56 -27.87 20.96 36.14
N VAL A 57 -28.11 22.21 35.71
CA VAL A 57 -28.53 23.27 36.61
C VAL A 57 -29.91 23.76 36.24
N GLY A 58 -30.93 22.99 36.60
CA GLY A 58 -32.31 23.37 36.30
C GLY A 58 -33.38 22.48 36.94
N ALA A 59 -33.09 21.87 38.07
CA ALA A 59 -34.08 21.09 38.79
C ALA A 59 -34.01 21.40 40.29
N VAL A 60 -34.45 22.58 40.69
CA VAL A 60 -34.94 22.81 42.08
C VAL A 60 -36.01 23.88 42.04
N THR A 61 -37.19 23.45 42.43
CA THR A 61 -38.23 24.01 43.31
C THR A 61 -39.22 25.07 42.81
N THR A 62 -40.42 24.62 42.93
CA THR A 62 -41.59 25.16 43.69
C THR A 62 -42.52 26.07 42.96
N GLY A 63 -43.77 25.59 42.90
CA GLY A 63 -44.94 26.39 43.27
C GLY A 63 -45.72 27.07 42.17
N GLY A 64 -46.82 26.47 41.79
CA GLY A 64 -48.13 27.15 41.72
C GLY A 64 -48.38 28.12 40.55
N GLY A 65 -49.22 27.72 39.61
CA GLY A 65 -49.98 28.63 38.79
C GLY A 65 -50.14 28.14 37.32
N PRO A 66 -51.38 28.09 36.78
CA PRO A 66 -51.59 27.62 35.42
C PRO A 66 -51.33 28.75 34.42
N VAL A 67 -50.30 28.65 33.63
CA VAL A 67 -50.11 29.44 32.42
C VAL A 67 -49.88 28.46 31.25
N SER A 68 -50.92 28.34 30.46
CA SER A 68 -50.98 27.71 29.17
C SER A 68 -50.18 28.56 28.18
N ASP A 69 -48.89 28.15 27.96
CA ASP A 69 -48.16 28.47 26.74
C ASP A 69 -47.18 27.34 26.46
N THR A 70 -47.65 26.40 25.65
CA THR A 70 -46.76 25.38 25.08
C THR A 70 -45.75 26.05 24.17
N PRO A 71 -44.42 25.94 24.48
CA PRO A 71 -43.39 26.45 23.58
C PRO A 71 -43.49 25.70 22.25
N LYS A 72 -43.69 26.45 21.18
CA LYS A 72 -43.65 25.92 19.80
C LYS A 72 -42.32 25.14 19.61
N PRO A 73 -42.39 23.89 19.14
CA PRO A 73 -41.17 23.13 18.92
C PRO A 73 -40.23 23.90 18.00
N ALA A 74 -38.95 24.07 18.46
CA ALA A 74 -37.94 24.70 17.65
C ALA A 74 -37.79 23.90 16.34
N PRO A 75 -37.66 24.56 15.18
CA PRO A 75 -37.44 23.85 13.92
C PRO A 75 -36.23 22.95 14.01
N PRO A 76 -36.24 21.74 13.43
CA PRO A 76 -35.13 20.82 13.48
C PRO A 76 -33.84 21.52 12.97
N ALA A 77 -32.80 21.48 13.76
CA ALA A 77 -31.52 22.11 13.42
C ALA A 77 -31.02 21.53 12.09
N VAL A 78 -30.93 22.37 11.08
CA VAL A 78 -30.37 22.01 9.79
C VAL A 78 -28.93 21.54 10.04
N PRO A 79 -28.56 20.31 9.63
CA PRO A 79 -27.20 19.82 9.81
C PRO A 79 -26.20 20.79 9.17
N ARG A 80 -25.32 21.38 9.96
CA ARG A 80 -24.26 22.23 9.39
C ARG A 80 -23.44 21.40 8.43
N PRO A 81 -23.13 21.92 7.22
CA PRO A 81 -22.25 21.24 6.30
C PRO A 81 -20.91 20.94 7.00
N PRO A 82 -20.31 19.75 6.79
CA PRO A 82 -19.04 19.41 7.42
C PRO A 82 -17.98 20.46 7.06
N ALA A 83 -17.22 20.90 8.06
CA ALA A 83 -16.15 21.87 7.84
C ALA A 83 -15.19 21.42 6.73
N PRO A 84 -14.72 22.31 5.87
CA PRO A 84 -13.79 21.96 4.81
C PRO A 84 -12.54 21.31 5.40
N ARG A 85 -12.10 20.20 4.78
CA ARG A 85 -10.92 19.47 5.23
C ARG A 85 -9.70 20.37 5.13
N PRO A 86 -8.84 20.45 6.15
CA PRO A 86 -7.62 21.25 6.11
C PRO A 86 -6.73 20.81 4.94
N GLY A 87 -5.98 21.72 4.32
CA GLY A 87 -5.02 21.41 3.27
C GLY A 87 -3.99 20.36 3.72
N LEU A 88 -3.27 19.74 2.78
CA LEU A 88 -2.30 18.67 3.08
C LEU A 88 -1.25 19.11 4.10
N PHE A 89 -0.62 20.26 3.86
CA PHE A 89 0.45 20.78 4.74
C PHE A 89 -0.06 21.11 6.15
N ALA A 90 -1.27 21.65 6.28
CA ALA A 90 -1.90 21.88 7.56
C ALA A 90 -2.11 20.56 8.30
N ALA A 91 -2.62 19.54 7.62
CA ALA A 91 -2.84 18.23 8.21
C ALA A 91 -1.55 17.53 8.64
N ILE A 92 -0.46 17.63 7.86
CA ILE A 92 0.85 17.10 8.24
C ILE A 92 1.38 17.85 9.48
N ARG A 93 1.20 19.17 9.53
CA ARG A 93 1.59 19.99 10.67
C ARG A 93 0.82 19.62 11.93
N GLU A 94 -0.48 19.39 11.81
CA GLU A 94 -1.36 19.00 12.92
C GLU A 94 -1.11 17.55 13.39
N ALA A 95 -0.66 16.67 12.50
CA ALA A 95 -0.39 15.27 12.81
C ALA A 95 0.75 15.05 13.83
N GLY A 96 1.59 16.08 14.05
CA GLY A 96 2.65 16.05 15.06
C GLY A 96 4.06 15.77 14.49
N PRO A 97 5.10 15.88 15.34
CA PRO A 97 6.49 15.84 14.88
C PRO A 97 6.89 14.48 14.29
N TRP A 98 6.42 13.40 14.88
CA TRP A 98 6.72 12.04 14.40
C TRP A 98 6.17 11.78 13.01
N ILE A 99 4.92 12.17 12.73
CA ILE A 99 4.34 12.01 11.38
C ILE A 99 5.02 12.93 10.38
N ARG A 100 5.40 14.16 10.77
CA ARG A 100 6.17 15.05 9.89
C ARG A 100 7.49 14.42 9.48
N ALA A 101 8.25 13.89 10.44
CA ALA A 101 9.52 13.21 10.19
C ALA A 101 9.29 11.97 9.31
N ALA A 102 8.30 11.14 9.62
CA ALA A 102 7.98 9.93 8.87
C ALA A 102 7.64 10.23 7.40
N VAL A 103 6.79 11.24 7.16
CA VAL A 103 6.43 11.64 5.79
C VAL A 103 7.62 12.24 5.04
N ALA A 104 8.44 13.06 5.71
CA ALA A 104 9.65 13.61 5.11
C ALA A 104 10.65 12.52 4.73
N PHE A 105 10.96 11.59 5.65
CA PHE A 105 11.84 10.46 5.36
C PHE A 105 11.26 9.55 4.26
N SER A 106 9.96 9.28 4.25
CA SER A 106 9.32 8.50 3.17
C SER A 106 9.47 9.18 1.82
N ALA A 107 9.31 10.51 1.75
CA ALA A 107 9.44 11.28 0.51
C ALA A 107 10.89 11.31 0.02
N VAL A 108 11.85 11.61 0.90
CA VAL A 108 13.28 11.64 0.57
C VAL A 108 13.77 10.24 0.17
N GLY A 109 13.37 9.21 0.90
CA GLY A 109 13.67 7.83 0.56
C GLY A 109 13.10 7.42 -0.80
N ALA A 110 11.87 7.85 -1.13
CA ALA A 110 11.27 7.57 -2.44
C ALA A 110 12.03 8.26 -3.59
N VAL A 111 12.51 9.47 -3.38
CA VAL A 111 13.37 10.15 -4.36
C VAL A 111 14.69 9.42 -4.53
N ALA A 112 15.38 9.06 -3.45
CA ALA A 112 16.63 8.31 -3.51
C ALA A 112 16.43 6.95 -4.20
N HIS A 113 15.34 6.24 -3.89
CA HIS A 113 14.99 4.96 -4.50
C HIS A 113 14.70 5.12 -6.01
N LEU A 114 13.96 6.14 -6.39
CA LEU A 114 13.71 6.43 -7.81
C LEU A 114 15.02 6.75 -8.55
N VAL A 115 15.92 7.53 -7.94
CA VAL A 115 17.26 7.80 -8.49
C VAL A 115 18.05 6.50 -8.64
N ALA A 116 18.01 5.59 -7.66
CA ALA A 116 18.65 4.28 -7.75
C ALA A 116 18.12 3.47 -8.95
N VAL A 117 16.81 3.40 -9.14
CA VAL A 117 16.19 2.68 -10.27
C VAL A 117 16.57 3.32 -11.61
N VAL A 118 16.54 4.65 -11.71
CA VAL A 118 16.89 5.38 -12.94
C VAL A 118 18.38 5.21 -13.28
N THR A 119 19.27 5.40 -12.31
CA THR A 119 20.73 5.25 -12.53
C THR A 119 21.10 3.81 -12.87
N ARG A 120 20.38 2.81 -12.33
CA ARG A 120 20.50 1.41 -12.76
C ARG A 120 20.18 1.23 -14.24
N GLY A 121 19.07 1.82 -14.70
CA GLY A 121 18.68 1.79 -16.11
C GLY A 121 19.73 2.45 -17.02
N ILE A 122 20.24 3.61 -16.61
CA ILE A 122 21.29 4.32 -17.36
C ILE A 122 22.59 3.50 -17.39
N ALA A 123 22.96 2.82 -16.28
CA ALA A 123 24.16 2.01 -16.19
C ALA A 123 24.20 0.88 -17.22
N VAL A 124 23.04 0.32 -17.55
CA VAL A 124 22.90 -0.87 -18.43
C VAL A 124 22.28 -0.52 -19.80
N ASP A 125 21.97 0.77 -20.05
CA ASP A 125 21.33 1.27 -21.26
C ASP A 125 20.04 0.51 -21.62
N ARG A 126 19.24 0.23 -20.60
CA ARG A 126 17.95 -0.47 -20.70
C ARG A 126 17.08 -0.22 -19.48
N ALA A 127 15.82 -0.62 -19.59
CA ALA A 127 14.94 -0.66 -18.43
C ALA A 127 15.47 -1.59 -17.32
N PRO A 128 15.47 -1.13 -16.03
CA PRO A 128 16.14 -1.83 -14.93
C PRO A 128 15.24 -2.91 -14.28
N TRP A 129 14.83 -3.89 -15.03
CA TRP A 129 14.06 -5.07 -14.59
C TRP A 129 14.42 -6.33 -15.36
N GLY A 130 15.70 -6.50 -15.68
CA GLY A 130 16.22 -7.65 -16.41
C GLY A 130 16.49 -8.89 -15.56
N ASN A 131 16.38 -8.79 -14.25
CA ASN A 131 16.52 -9.88 -13.29
C ASN A 131 15.61 -9.67 -12.08
N MET A 132 15.52 -10.68 -11.20
CA MET A 132 14.62 -10.67 -10.04
C MET A 132 14.97 -9.55 -9.03
N TYR A 133 16.27 -9.29 -8.81
CA TYR A 133 16.72 -8.20 -7.95
C TYR A 133 16.23 -6.83 -8.45
N GLU A 134 16.45 -6.53 -9.73
CA GLU A 134 15.99 -5.29 -10.36
C GLU A 134 14.46 -5.19 -10.32
N PHE A 135 13.74 -6.28 -10.55
CA PHE A 135 12.28 -6.32 -10.50
C PHE A 135 11.76 -6.01 -9.09
N ILE A 136 12.30 -6.65 -8.05
CA ILE A 136 11.89 -6.39 -6.66
C ILE A 136 12.23 -4.96 -6.24
N THR A 137 13.40 -4.46 -6.63
CA THR A 137 13.79 -3.07 -6.39
C THR A 137 12.79 -2.11 -7.04
N ALA A 138 12.43 -2.31 -8.30
CA ALA A 138 11.48 -1.44 -9.00
C ALA A 138 10.06 -1.53 -8.40
N LEU A 139 9.54 -2.73 -8.09
CA LEU A 139 8.20 -2.87 -7.51
C LEU A 139 8.09 -2.26 -6.11
N THR A 140 9.14 -2.34 -5.29
CA THR A 140 9.15 -1.71 -3.96
C THR A 140 9.24 -0.19 -4.04
N CYS A 141 9.91 0.35 -5.07
CA CYS A 141 9.86 1.77 -5.40
C CYS A 141 8.41 2.21 -5.74
N VAL A 142 7.74 1.47 -6.62
CA VAL A 142 6.32 1.71 -6.95
C VAL A 142 5.44 1.63 -5.70
N ALA A 143 5.63 0.62 -4.86
CA ALA A 143 4.86 0.45 -3.63
C ALA A 143 5.04 1.63 -2.67
N ALA A 144 6.27 2.13 -2.49
CA ALA A 144 6.57 3.29 -1.65
C ALA A 144 5.92 4.57 -2.19
N ILE A 145 6.01 4.83 -3.50
CA ILE A 145 5.40 6.00 -4.16
C ILE A 145 3.86 5.90 -4.08
N PHE A 146 3.30 4.74 -4.38
CA PHE A 146 1.85 4.54 -4.32
C PHE A 146 1.32 4.66 -2.89
N PHE A 147 2.06 4.19 -1.90
CA PHE A 147 1.73 4.43 -0.50
C PHE A 147 1.79 5.92 -0.14
N GLY A 148 2.77 6.66 -0.65
CA GLY A 148 2.83 8.12 -0.54
C GLY A 148 1.54 8.78 -1.06
N TYR A 149 1.03 8.34 -2.22
CA TYR A 149 -0.28 8.77 -2.74
C TYR A 149 -1.42 8.46 -1.74
N ILE A 150 -1.47 7.26 -1.17
CA ILE A 150 -2.49 6.88 -0.16
C ILE A 150 -2.40 7.79 1.06
N VAL A 151 -1.21 8.05 1.56
CA VAL A 151 -0.96 8.93 2.69
C VAL A 151 -1.46 10.35 2.41
N VAL A 152 -1.15 10.91 1.27
CA VAL A 152 -1.57 12.26 0.87
C VAL A 152 -3.09 12.33 0.67
N ARG A 153 -3.67 11.35 -0.02
CA ARG A 153 -5.08 11.37 -0.45
C ARG A 153 -6.06 11.01 0.67
N TYR A 154 -5.67 10.06 1.53
CA TYR A 154 -6.56 9.47 2.54
C TYR A 154 -6.12 9.76 3.98
N ARG A 155 -4.98 10.42 4.18
CA ARG A 155 -4.43 10.74 5.51
C ARG A 155 -4.23 9.50 6.39
N ALA A 156 -3.86 8.40 5.78
CA ALA A 156 -3.76 7.09 6.41
C ALA A 156 -2.38 6.88 7.08
N TRP A 157 -1.95 7.85 7.91
CA TRP A 157 -0.63 7.85 8.58
C TRP A 157 -0.36 6.57 9.36
N ALA A 158 -1.40 6.04 10.01
CA ALA A 158 -1.30 4.84 10.82
C ALA A 158 -0.90 3.57 10.03
N LEU A 159 -0.99 3.60 8.71
CA LEU A 159 -0.55 2.49 7.85
C LEU A 159 0.96 2.49 7.59
N GLY A 160 1.65 3.60 7.90
CA GLY A 160 3.05 3.82 7.53
C GLY A 160 3.99 2.77 8.08
N VAL A 161 3.87 2.39 9.35
CA VAL A 161 4.69 1.31 9.94
C VAL A 161 4.59 0.01 9.16
N PHE A 162 3.38 -0.36 8.73
CA PHE A 162 3.13 -1.65 8.10
C PHE A 162 3.58 -1.66 6.64
N VAL A 163 3.18 -0.64 5.86
CA VAL A 163 3.51 -0.60 4.42
C VAL A 163 5.00 -0.31 4.22
N MET A 164 5.55 0.71 4.90
CA MET A 164 6.97 1.02 4.78
C MET A 164 7.84 -0.07 5.42
N GLY A 165 7.37 -0.72 6.50
CA GLY A 165 8.04 -1.87 7.08
C GLY A 165 8.12 -3.05 6.11
N ALA A 166 7.04 -3.33 5.38
CA ALA A 166 7.02 -4.36 4.34
C ALA A 166 7.94 -3.99 3.15
N VAL A 167 7.99 -2.70 2.75
CA VAL A 167 8.91 -2.21 1.72
C VAL A 167 10.37 -2.38 2.16
N VAL A 168 10.72 -1.97 3.40
CA VAL A 168 12.07 -2.13 3.95
C VAL A 168 12.48 -3.60 4.02
N LEU A 169 11.57 -4.47 4.45
CA LEU A 169 11.81 -5.91 4.51
C LEU A 169 12.07 -6.49 3.12
N ALA A 170 11.18 -6.21 2.16
CA ALA A 170 11.31 -6.73 0.80
C ALA A 170 12.60 -6.24 0.12
N LEU A 171 12.91 -4.93 0.25
CA LEU A 171 14.12 -4.33 -0.31
C LEU A 171 15.38 -4.85 0.37
N GLY A 172 15.37 -4.99 1.71
CA GLY A 172 16.50 -5.55 2.47
C GLY A 172 16.77 -7.01 2.13
N LEU A 173 15.70 -7.83 1.94
CA LEU A 173 15.86 -9.20 1.48
C LEU A 173 16.38 -9.26 0.04
N ALA A 174 15.93 -8.39 -0.85
CA ALA A 174 16.45 -8.31 -2.21
C ALA A 174 17.96 -7.98 -2.22
N GLU A 175 18.36 -7.00 -1.42
CA GLU A 175 19.77 -6.57 -1.32
C GLU A 175 20.69 -7.64 -0.73
N THR A 176 20.18 -8.41 0.24
CA THR A 176 21.01 -9.39 0.97
C THR A 176 21.01 -10.79 0.37
N LEU A 177 19.90 -11.23 -0.24
CA LEU A 177 19.72 -12.62 -0.69
C LEU A 177 19.85 -12.80 -2.20
N ILE A 178 19.47 -11.79 -2.99
CA ILE A 178 19.38 -11.92 -4.46
C ILE A 178 20.07 -10.78 -5.20
N TYR A 179 20.98 -10.06 -4.54
CA TYR A 179 21.74 -8.99 -5.20
C TYR A 179 22.37 -9.50 -6.49
N THR A 180 22.12 -8.79 -7.58
CA THR A 180 22.68 -9.10 -8.89
C THR A 180 23.38 -7.87 -9.45
N PRO A 181 24.68 -7.95 -9.81
CA PRO A 181 25.40 -6.84 -10.43
C PRO A 181 24.71 -6.37 -11.72
N ALA A 182 24.92 -5.10 -12.07
CA ALA A 182 24.44 -4.56 -13.35
C ALA A 182 25.11 -5.30 -14.51
N GLY A 183 24.27 -5.83 -15.42
CA GLY A 183 24.77 -6.64 -16.54
C GLY A 183 23.87 -6.52 -17.78
N PRO A 184 24.39 -6.97 -18.96
CA PRO A 184 23.63 -6.97 -20.18
C PRO A 184 22.49 -8.00 -20.13
N LEU A 185 21.45 -7.77 -20.94
CA LEU A 185 20.38 -8.76 -21.17
C LEU A 185 20.78 -9.79 -22.22
N VAL A 186 20.26 -11.01 -22.05
CA VAL A 186 20.32 -12.02 -23.10
C VAL A 186 19.52 -11.54 -24.34
N PRO A 187 19.89 -11.96 -25.58
CA PRO A 187 19.29 -11.45 -26.81
C PRO A 187 17.76 -11.54 -26.85
N ALA A 188 17.16 -12.60 -26.33
CA ALA A 188 15.71 -12.81 -26.29
C ALA A 188 14.97 -11.69 -25.51
N LEU A 189 15.64 -11.03 -24.57
CA LEU A 189 15.09 -9.94 -23.75
C LEU A 189 15.31 -8.55 -24.36
N GLN A 190 15.95 -8.43 -25.52
CA GLN A 190 16.24 -7.15 -26.19
C GLN A 190 15.06 -6.71 -27.08
N SER A 191 13.90 -6.49 -26.48
CA SER A 191 12.69 -6.00 -27.17
C SER A 191 12.08 -4.83 -26.40
N TYR A 192 11.61 -3.82 -27.14
CA TYR A 192 10.89 -2.72 -26.50
C TYR A 192 9.54 -3.18 -25.88
N TRP A 193 8.91 -4.22 -26.45
CA TRP A 193 7.71 -4.82 -25.89
C TRP A 193 7.96 -5.46 -24.54
N LEU A 194 9.14 -6.06 -24.32
CA LEU A 194 9.55 -6.49 -22.99
C LEU A 194 9.55 -5.34 -21.99
N SER A 195 10.12 -4.21 -22.36
CA SER A 195 10.16 -3.03 -21.48
C SER A 195 8.77 -2.53 -21.11
N ILE A 196 7.83 -2.52 -22.06
CA ILE A 196 6.42 -2.17 -21.83
C ILE A 196 5.76 -3.20 -20.90
N HIS A 197 5.90 -4.48 -21.21
CA HIS A 197 5.35 -5.60 -20.44
C HIS A 197 5.83 -5.55 -18.99
N VAL A 198 7.14 -5.58 -18.77
CA VAL A 198 7.69 -5.67 -17.41
C VAL A 198 7.45 -4.39 -16.63
N THR A 199 7.42 -3.21 -17.28
CA THR A 199 6.98 -1.97 -16.62
C THR A 199 5.56 -2.10 -16.08
N ALA A 200 4.62 -2.57 -16.90
CA ALA A 200 3.23 -2.74 -16.48
C ALA A 200 3.11 -3.79 -15.36
N MET A 201 3.84 -4.91 -15.48
CA MET A 201 3.85 -5.96 -14.44
C MET A 201 4.44 -5.45 -13.13
N THR A 202 5.52 -4.68 -13.17
CA THR A 202 6.14 -4.04 -12.01
C THR A 202 5.19 -3.05 -11.32
N LEU A 203 4.53 -2.18 -12.10
CA LEU A 203 3.54 -1.23 -11.59
C LEU A 203 2.37 -1.95 -10.91
N ALA A 204 1.79 -2.94 -11.58
CA ALA A 204 0.66 -3.71 -11.04
C ALA A 204 1.05 -4.47 -9.78
N THR A 205 2.22 -5.12 -9.77
CA THR A 205 2.74 -5.89 -8.63
C THR A 205 2.98 -5.00 -7.42
N GLY A 206 3.60 -3.84 -7.60
CA GLY A 206 3.81 -2.86 -6.51
C GLY A 206 2.48 -2.36 -5.92
N ILE A 207 1.47 -2.12 -6.76
CA ILE A 207 0.13 -1.75 -6.31
C ILE A 207 -0.54 -2.91 -5.56
N PHE A 208 -0.46 -4.15 -6.08
CA PHE A 208 -1.02 -5.33 -5.41
C PHE A 208 -0.29 -5.67 -4.11
N PHE A 209 1.02 -5.40 -4.01
CA PHE A 209 1.77 -5.51 -2.76
C PHE A 209 1.16 -4.60 -1.67
N VAL A 210 0.89 -3.33 -1.99
CA VAL A 210 0.20 -2.43 -1.05
C VAL A 210 -1.19 -2.93 -0.72
N ALA A 211 -1.97 -3.40 -1.71
CA ALA A 211 -3.30 -3.98 -1.48
C ALA A 211 -3.25 -5.20 -0.54
N ALA A 212 -2.21 -6.04 -0.65
CA ALA A 212 -2.03 -7.21 0.22
C ALA A 212 -1.76 -6.81 1.68
N VAL A 213 -0.89 -5.82 1.91
CA VAL A 213 -0.66 -5.29 3.26
C VAL A 213 -1.96 -4.73 3.86
N LEU A 214 -2.73 -3.97 3.08
CA LEU A 214 -4.02 -3.43 3.51
C LEU A 214 -5.04 -4.55 3.81
N GLY A 215 -5.07 -5.60 3.00
CA GLY A 215 -5.93 -6.77 3.19
C GLY A 215 -5.59 -7.57 4.44
N LEU A 216 -4.30 -7.76 4.73
CA LEU A 216 -3.83 -8.37 5.98
C LEU A 216 -4.24 -7.54 7.20
N LEU A 217 -4.03 -6.23 7.13
CA LEU A 217 -4.42 -5.32 8.21
C LEU A 217 -5.94 -5.31 8.42
N TYR A 218 -6.73 -5.45 7.34
CA TYR A 218 -8.18 -5.63 7.45
C TYR A 218 -8.52 -6.86 8.29
N LEU A 219 -7.92 -8.02 8.00
CA LEU A 219 -8.20 -9.25 8.73
C LEU A 219 -7.81 -9.14 10.22
N VAL A 220 -6.70 -8.46 10.50
CA VAL A 220 -6.25 -8.20 11.87
C VAL A 220 -7.23 -7.27 12.59
N ALA A 221 -7.64 -6.17 11.95
CA ALA A 221 -8.60 -5.21 12.51
C ALA A 221 -9.97 -5.87 12.78
N GLU A 222 -10.45 -6.68 11.84
CA GLU A 222 -11.73 -7.38 11.97
C GLU A 222 -11.71 -8.43 13.10
N ARG A 223 -10.61 -9.19 13.23
CA ARG A 223 -10.41 -10.12 14.34
C ARG A 223 -10.37 -9.39 15.69
N TYR A 224 -9.67 -8.26 15.76
CA TYR A 224 -9.62 -7.44 16.97
C TYR A 224 -11.02 -6.94 17.35
N ARG A 225 -11.76 -6.38 16.38
CA ARG A 225 -13.13 -5.89 16.58
C ARG A 225 -14.04 -6.98 17.13
N LYS A 226 -13.98 -8.21 16.59
CA LYS A 226 -14.75 -9.35 17.09
C LYS A 226 -14.36 -9.73 18.51
N ARG A 227 -13.06 -9.77 18.83
CA ARG A 227 -12.60 -10.08 20.19
C ARG A 227 -13.03 -9.04 21.21
N VAL A 228 -13.08 -7.76 20.83
CA VAL A 228 -13.63 -6.69 21.69
C VAL A 228 -15.14 -6.89 21.90
N ALA A 229 -15.88 -7.20 20.83
CA ALA A 229 -17.33 -7.46 20.94
C ALA A 229 -17.65 -8.69 21.81
N ASP A 230 -16.78 -9.72 21.76
CA ASP A 230 -16.90 -10.95 22.59
C ASP A 230 -16.36 -10.76 24.04
N GLY A 231 -15.94 -9.56 24.43
CA GLY A 231 -15.35 -9.30 25.74
C GLY A 231 -13.95 -9.91 25.96
N LYS A 232 -13.32 -10.42 24.91
CA LYS A 232 -12.00 -11.10 24.93
C LYS A 232 -10.80 -10.16 24.72
N ALA A 233 -11.05 -8.88 24.49
CA ALA A 233 -10.03 -7.84 24.35
C ALA A 233 -10.56 -6.50 24.84
N GLU A 234 -9.67 -5.69 25.45
CA GLU A 234 -10.04 -4.35 25.91
C GLU A 234 -10.10 -3.35 24.73
N PRO A 235 -11.14 -2.52 24.67
CA PRO A 235 -11.24 -1.47 23.67
C PRO A 235 -10.14 -0.42 23.83
N GLY A 236 -9.54 0.01 22.70
CA GLY A 236 -8.64 1.14 22.68
C GLY A 236 -7.19 0.90 23.13
N ASN A 237 -6.84 -0.30 23.57
CA ASN A 237 -5.48 -0.65 23.97
C ASN A 237 -4.69 -1.34 22.86
N GLY A 238 -3.40 -0.97 22.73
CA GLY A 238 -2.45 -1.63 21.82
C GLY A 238 -2.32 -1.02 20.42
N LEU A 239 -1.41 -1.58 19.66
CA LEU A 239 -1.07 -1.16 18.30
C LEU A 239 -2.26 -1.32 17.34
N ILE A 240 -2.99 -2.43 17.46
CA ILE A 240 -4.09 -2.78 16.57
C ILE A 240 -5.29 -1.82 16.72
N ALA A 241 -5.53 -1.31 17.91
CA ALA A 241 -6.59 -0.33 18.14
C ALA A 241 -6.40 1.02 17.41
N ARG A 242 -5.22 1.27 16.89
CA ARG A 242 -4.83 2.51 16.20
C ARG A 242 -4.82 2.42 14.69
N ILE A 243 -4.84 1.21 14.12
CA ILE A 243 -4.98 1.06 12.68
C ILE A 243 -6.36 1.58 12.24
N PRO A 244 -6.51 1.99 10.98
CA PRO A 244 -7.79 2.41 10.46
C PRO A 244 -8.87 1.35 10.66
N SER A 245 -10.14 1.79 10.73
CA SER A 245 -11.25 0.86 10.90
C SER A 245 -11.31 -0.17 9.76
N ALA A 246 -11.86 -1.36 10.04
CA ALA A 246 -12.06 -2.40 9.03
C ALA A 246 -12.77 -1.86 7.77
N ALA A 247 -13.77 -0.99 7.94
CA ALA A 247 -14.47 -0.38 6.80
C ALA A 247 -13.58 0.54 5.95
N GLN A 248 -12.65 1.28 6.57
CA GLN A 248 -11.71 2.12 5.84
C GLN A 248 -10.66 1.26 5.11
N LEU A 249 -10.14 0.21 5.77
CA LEU A 249 -9.22 -0.74 5.16
C LEU A 249 -9.86 -1.48 4.00
N ASP A 250 -11.09 -1.96 4.14
CA ASP A 250 -11.86 -2.61 3.06
C ASP A 250 -11.98 -1.70 1.83
N LYS A 251 -12.33 -0.44 2.05
CA LYS A 251 -12.46 0.55 0.97
C LYS A 251 -11.11 0.84 0.28
N LEU A 252 -10.03 0.95 1.06
CA LEU A 252 -8.69 1.22 0.52
C LEU A 252 -8.18 0.00 -0.26
N THR A 253 -8.29 -1.21 0.27
CA THR A 253 -7.89 -2.45 -0.41
C THR A 253 -8.61 -2.60 -1.75
N TYR A 254 -9.93 -2.41 -1.75
CA TYR A 254 -10.72 -2.51 -2.98
C TYR A 254 -10.29 -1.46 -4.03
N ARG A 255 -10.12 -0.20 -3.62
CA ARG A 255 -9.69 0.86 -4.54
C ARG A 255 -8.28 0.63 -5.09
N THR A 256 -7.39 0.09 -4.28
CA THR A 256 -6.04 -0.27 -4.70
C THR A 256 -6.08 -1.41 -5.71
N ALA A 257 -6.85 -2.47 -5.44
CA ALA A 257 -6.96 -3.63 -6.33
C ALA A 257 -7.63 -3.27 -7.67
N ILE A 258 -8.71 -2.47 -7.67
CA ILE A 258 -9.39 -2.04 -8.90
C ILE A 258 -8.51 -1.14 -9.77
N PHE A 259 -7.56 -0.42 -9.19
CA PHE A 259 -6.58 0.35 -9.94
C PHE A 259 -5.45 -0.53 -10.51
N GLY A 260 -4.98 -1.52 -9.74
CA GLY A 260 -3.91 -2.43 -10.17
C GLY A 260 -4.35 -3.42 -11.26
N PHE A 261 -5.61 -3.88 -11.25
CA PHE A 261 -6.08 -4.94 -12.14
C PHE A 261 -6.05 -4.58 -13.64
N PRO A 262 -6.49 -3.40 -14.10
CA PRO A 262 -6.33 -3.00 -15.50
C PRO A 262 -4.88 -2.92 -15.94
N VAL A 263 -3.98 -2.47 -15.07
CA VAL A 263 -2.53 -2.40 -15.34
C VAL A 263 -1.96 -3.82 -15.49
N TRP A 264 -2.35 -4.75 -14.62
CA TRP A 264 -1.99 -6.18 -14.73
C TRP A 264 -2.51 -6.79 -16.04
N THR A 265 -3.78 -6.54 -16.39
CA THR A 265 -4.39 -7.03 -17.64
C THR A 265 -3.62 -6.51 -18.86
N PHE A 266 -3.31 -5.21 -18.88
CA PHE A 266 -2.48 -4.62 -19.93
C PHE A 266 -1.09 -5.27 -19.97
N GLY A 267 -0.48 -5.51 -18.82
CA GLY A 267 0.81 -6.19 -18.72
C GLY A 267 0.78 -7.60 -19.33
N VAL A 268 -0.25 -8.39 -19.03
CA VAL A 268 -0.41 -9.75 -19.63
C VAL A 268 -0.55 -9.67 -21.15
N ILE A 269 -1.34 -8.72 -21.68
CA ILE A 269 -1.52 -8.52 -23.13
C ILE A 269 -0.19 -8.10 -23.78
N ALA A 270 0.53 -7.14 -23.19
CA ALA A 270 1.83 -6.70 -23.69
C ALA A 270 2.87 -7.84 -23.65
N GLY A 271 2.79 -8.72 -22.64
CA GLY A 271 3.60 -9.92 -22.53
C GLY A 271 3.34 -10.94 -23.65
N ALA A 272 2.08 -11.11 -24.01
CA ALA A 272 1.73 -11.97 -25.16
C ALA A 272 2.32 -11.44 -26.47
N ILE A 273 2.27 -10.11 -26.70
CA ILE A 273 2.87 -9.49 -27.90
C ILE A 273 4.40 -9.67 -27.88
N TRP A 274 5.03 -9.50 -26.70
CA TRP A 274 6.46 -9.76 -26.58
C TRP A 274 6.80 -11.23 -26.83
N ALA A 275 6.00 -12.18 -26.34
CA ALA A 275 6.19 -13.62 -26.51
C ALA A 275 6.16 -14.02 -27.99
N ASP A 276 5.30 -13.40 -28.81
CA ASP A 276 5.28 -13.60 -30.26
C ASP A 276 6.63 -13.19 -30.91
N GLN A 277 7.19 -12.05 -30.50
CA GLN A 277 8.49 -11.60 -31.02
C GLN A 277 9.67 -12.45 -30.53
N ALA A 278 9.62 -12.92 -29.27
CA ALA A 278 10.72 -13.67 -28.66
C ALA A 278 10.69 -15.14 -29.03
N TRP A 279 9.51 -15.73 -29.21
CA TRP A 279 9.30 -17.19 -29.34
C TRP A 279 8.37 -17.59 -30.49
N GLY A 280 7.89 -16.66 -31.31
CA GLY A 280 6.99 -16.90 -32.45
C GLY A 280 5.58 -17.36 -32.07
N ARG A 281 5.13 -17.08 -30.83
CA ARG A 281 3.80 -17.43 -30.32
C ARG A 281 3.34 -16.46 -29.24
N TYR A 282 2.07 -16.08 -29.27
CA TYR A 282 1.48 -15.18 -28.26
C TYR A 282 1.29 -15.83 -26.89
N TRP A 283 1.05 -17.14 -26.86
CA TRP A 283 0.76 -17.91 -25.64
C TRP A 283 1.10 -19.37 -25.81
N GLY A 284 1.69 -19.99 -24.80
CA GLY A 284 2.13 -21.39 -24.86
C GLY A 284 1.99 -22.16 -23.57
N TRP A 285 1.26 -21.60 -22.59
CA TRP A 285 1.08 -22.22 -21.28
C TRP A 285 2.40 -22.49 -20.53
N ASP A 286 3.38 -21.64 -20.78
CA ASP A 286 4.60 -21.62 -19.96
C ASP A 286 4.21 -21.48 -18.48
N PRO A 287 4.97 -22.07 -17.53
CA PRO A 287 4.64 -21.98 -16.12
C PRO A 287 4.39 -20.55 -15.62
N VAL A 288 5.20 -19.57 -16.04
CA VAL A 288 5.04 -18.16 -15.67
C VAL A 288 3.79 -17.54 -16.29
N GLU A 289 3.50 -17.84 -17.57
CA GLU A 289 2.26 -17.42 -18.25
C GLU A 289 1.03 -17.97 -17.51
N THR A 290 1.05 -19.26 -17.19
CA THR A 290 -0.04 -19.96 -16.49
C THR A 290 -0.32 -19.31 -15.12
N TRP A 291 0.70 -19.04 -14.31
CA TRP A 291 0.54 -18.40 -13.02
C TRP A 291 0.14 -16.92 -13.12
N ALA A 292 0.58 -16.22 -14.16
CA ALA A 292 0.10 -14.87 -14.44
C ALA A 292 -1.41 -14.86 -14.77
N PHE A 293 -1.87 -15.86 -15.53
CA PHE A 293 -3.31 -16.04 -15.81
C PHE A 293 -4.10 -16.47 -14.58
N ILE A 294 -3.60 -17.38 -13.75
CA ILE A 294 -4.21 -17.74 -12.46
C ILE A 294 -4.39 -16.49 -11.58
N THR A 295 -3.36 -15.66 -11.49
CA THR A 295 -3.43 -14.39 -10.75
C THR A 295 -4.53 -13.48 -11.32
N TRP A 296 -4.59 -13.36 -12.64
CA TRP A 296 -5.63 -12.58 -13.32
C TRP A 296 -7.04 -13.08 -13.00
N VAL A 297 -7.28 -14.40 -13.09
CA VAL A 297 -8.58 -15.04 -12.79
C VAL A 297 -9.00 -14.77 -11.34
N ILE A 298 -8.08 -14.91 -10.38
CA ILE A 298 -8.40 -14.69 -8.96
C ILE A 298 -8.76 -13.22 -8.69
N TYR A 299 -8.01 -12.26 -9.25
CA TYR A 299 -8.34 -10.84 -9.09
C TYR A 299 -9.61 -10.46 -9.85
N ALA A 300 -9.86 -11.02 -11.03
CA ALA A 300 -11.12 -10.84 -11.75
C ALA A 300 -12.31 -11.35 -10.93
N ALA A 301 -12.20 -12.56 -10.38
CA ALA A 301 -13.22 -13.13 -9.50
C ALA A 301 -13.45 -12.28 -8.25
N TYR A 302 -12.38 -11.79 -7.61
CA TYR A 302 -12.47 -10.87 -6.48
C TYR A 302 -13.25 -9.61 -6.84
N LEU A 303 -12.87 -8.93 -7.93
CA LEU A 303 -13.52 -7.68 -8.34
C LEU A 303 -14.96 -7.92 -8.81
N HIS A 304 -15.22 -9.02 -9.52
CA HIS A 304 -16.58 -9.40 -9.93
C HIS A 304 -17.47 -9.66 -8.71
N ALA A 305 -17.02 -10.48 -7.76
CA ALA A 305 -17.77 -10.76 -6.54
C ALA A 305 -18.06 -9.49 -5.71
N ARG A 306 -17.13 -8.53 -5.71
CA ARG A 306 -17.30 -7.22 -5.07
C ARG A 306 -18.34 -6.35 -5.77
N ALA A 307 -18.35 -6.36 -7.10
CA ALA A 307 -19.24 -5.52 -7.91
C ALA A 307 -20.68 -6.07 -7.99
N THR A 308 -20.83 -7.38 -8.19
CA THR A 308 -22.14 -8.01 -8.46
C THR A 308 -22.80 -8.58 -7.22
N ALA A 309 -22.10 -9.41 -6.46
CA ALA A 309 -22.62 -10.08 -5.27
C ALA A 309 -22.47 -9.26 -3.98
N GLY A 310 -21.89 -8.06 -4.06
CA GLY A 310 -21.67 -7.17 -2.91
C GLY A 310 -20.80 -7.79 -1.83
N TRP A 311 -19.94 -8.75 -2.18
CA TRP A 311 -19.07 -9.43 -1.23
C TRP A 311 -18.19 -8.42 -0.51
N ARG A 312 -18.31 -8.40 0.80
CA ARG A 312 -17.53 -7.56 1.70
C ARG A 312 -17.04 -8.43 2.86
N GLY A 313 -16.10 -7.90 3.62
CA GLY A 313 -15.64 -8.60 4.80
C GLY A 313 -14.52 -9.60 4.52
N ALA A 314 -14.27 -10.49 5.47
CA ALA A 314 -13.10 -11.38 5.47
C ALA A 314 -13.02 -12.29 4.23
N ARG A 315 -14.15 -12.77 3.71
CA ARG A 315 -14.18 -13.64 2.52
C ARG A 315 -13.56 -12.96 1.29
N ALA A 316 -13.91 -11.71 1.03
CA ALA A 316 -13.36 -10.94 -0.08
C ALA A 316 -11.84 -10.73 0.09
N HIS A 317 -11.39 -10.42 1.31
CA HIS A 317 -9.97 -10.23 1.59
C HIS A 317 -9.16 -11.53 1.46
N TYR A 318 -9.72 -12.70 1.81
CA TYR A 318 -9.05 -13.98 1.57
C TYR A 318 -8.83 -14.24 0.07
N ILE A 319 -9.82 -13.94 -0.80
CA ILE A 319 -9.65 -14.08 -2.25
C ILE A 319 -8.60 -13.10 -2.77
N GLN A 320 -8.63 -11.84 -2.33
CA GLN A 320 -7.63 -10.85 -2.72
C GLN A 320 -6.21 -11.25 -2.31
N LEU A 321 -6.05 -11.79 -1.09
CA LEU A 321 -4.77 -12.29 -0.60
C LEU A 321 -4.32 -13.56 -1.32
N LEU A 322 -5.25 -14.43 -1.71
CA LEU A 322 -4.95 -15.59 -2.56
C LEU A 322 -4.41 -15.14 -3.92
N GLY A 323 -5.00 -14.08 -4.52
CA GLY A 323 -4.48 -13.48 -5.75
C GLY A 323 -3.06 -12.94 -5.60
N PHE A 324 -2.77 -12.30 -4.47
CA PHE A 324 -1.40 -11.84 -4.20
C PHE A 324 -0.45 -13.02 -3.90
N ALA A 325 -0.91 -14.04 -3.18
CA ALA A 325 -0.12 -15.24 -2.94
C ALA A 325 0.21 -15.99 -4.24
N SER A 326 -0.73 -16.08 -5.19
CA SER A 326 -0.45 -16.67 -6.52
C SER A 326 0.61 -15.89 -7.29
N LEU A 327 0.59 -14.55 -7.20
CA LEU A 327 1.61 -13.69 -7.78
C LEU A 327 2.99 -13.93 -7.15
N VAL A 328 3.06 -13.97 -5.81
CA VAL A 328 4.32 -14.25 -5.08
C VAL A 328 4.83 -15.66 -5.40
N THR A 329 3.93 -16.65 -5.50
CA THR A 329 4.30 -18.02 -5.94
C THR A 329 4.89 -18.00 -7.34
N ASN A 330 4.29 -17.24 -8.28
CA ASN A 330 4.87 -17.08 -9.62
C ASN A 330 6.29 -16.52 -9.57
N MET A 331 6.51 -15.48 -8.77
CA MET A 331 7.82 -14.81 -8.68
C MET A 331 8.89 -15.64 -7.97
N LEU A 332 8.56 -16.24 -6.82
CA LEU A 332 9.57 -16.85 -5.93
C LEU A 332 9.67 -18.37 -6.10
N VAL A 333 8.63 -19.02 -6.58
CA VAL A 333 8.64 -20.49 -6.74
C VAL A 333 8.78 -20.87 -8.22
N VAL A 334 7.89 -20.34 -9.06
CA VAL A 334 7.84 -20.76 -10.47
C VAL A 334 9.07 -20.28 -11.22
N GLN A 335 9.41 -19.00 -11.11
CA GLN A 335 10.59 -18.46 -11.84
C GLN A 335 11.93 -18.99 -11.33
N VAL A 336 12.00 -19.45 -10.07
CA VAL A 336 13.25 -19.94 -9.47
C VAL A 336 13.43 -21.45 -9.62
N PHE A 337 12.35 -22.23 -9.44
CA PHE A 337 12.45 -23.69 -9.33
C PHE A 337 11.86 -24.45 -10.53
N ILE A 338 11.09 -23.80 -11.41
CA ILE A 338 10.44 -24.47 -12.54
C ILE A 338 11.05 -23.98 -13.84
N THR A 339 11.67 -24.89 -14.58
CA THR A 339 12.24 -24.60 -15.90
C THR A 339 11.15 -24.26 -16.91
N GLY A 340 11.32 -23.14 -17.62
CA GLY A 340 10.39 -22.65 -18.64
C GLY A 340 11.05 -21.63 -19.55
N MET A 341 10.27 -21.00 -20.41
CA MET A 341 10.75 -19.95 -21.32
C MET A 341 11.19 -18.68 -20.59
N HIS A 342 10.77 -18.51 -19.33
CA HIS A 342 11.14 -17.38 -18.47
C HIS A 342 12.30 -17.69 -17.50
N SER A 343 13.07 -18.75 -17.72
CA SER A 343 14.15 -19.20 -16.82
C SER A 343 15.40 -18.30 -16.77
N TYR A 344 15.32 -17.06 -17.24
CA TYR A 344 16.43 -16.08 -17.19
C TYR A 344 16.29 -15.05 -16.04
N ALA A 345 15.55 -15.40 -15.01
CA ALA A 345 15.37 -14.49 -13.86
C ALA A 345 16.68 -14.18 -13.07
N GLY A 346 17.80 -14.79 -13.45
CA GLY A 346 19.14 -14.50 -12.90
C GLY A 346 19.36 -15.02 -11.47
N VAL A 347 18.66 -16.08 -11.07
CA VAL A 347 18.70 -16.64 -9.71
C VAL A 347 19.40 -18.01 -9.68
N ASN A 348 19.94 -18.47 -10.84
CA ASN A 348 20.70 -19.73 -10.98
C ASN A 348 22.19 -19.45 -11.10
#